data_ae26443477c2bb171a5621bceff80dd6
#
_entry.id   ae26443477c2bb171a5621bceff80dd6
#
_cell.length_a   1.000
_cell.length_b   1.000
_cell.length_c   1.000
_cell.angle_alpha   90.00
_cell.angle_beta   90.00
_cell.angle_gamma   90.00
#
_symmetry.space_group_name_H-M   'P 1'
#
loop_
_entity.id
_entity.type
_entity.pdbx_description
1 polymer ?
#
loop_
_entity_poly.entity_id
_entity_poly.type
_entity_poly.pdbx_seq_one_letter_code
_entity_poly.pdbx_strand_id
1 'polypeptide(L)' 'MNPRLIVSVDPEILGGTPVFAGTRVPARTLLDYLEAGDPLDVFLEDFPTVSRQQAVAFLEEAAERVLAAA' A
#
# COMPACT_ATOMS: atom_id res chain seq x y z
N MET A 1 -10.93 -14.04 -8.57
CA MET A 1 -10.18 -12.93 -8.01
C MET A 1 -8.81 -13.39 -7.57
N ASN A 2 -7.79 -12.61 -7.82
CA ASN A 2 -6.44 -12.96 -7.39
C ASN A 2 -6.25 -12.55 -5.92
N PRO A 3 -6.11 -13.50 -4.99
CA PRO A 3 -5.94 -13.18 -3.58
C PRO A 3 -4.63 -12.46 -3.27
N ARG A 4 -3.73 -12.42 -4.23
CA ARG A 4 -2.45 -11.73 -4.07
C ARG A 4 -2.48 -10.29 -4.54
N LEU A 5 -3.63 -9.82 -5.01
CA LEU A 5 -3.74 -8.46 -5.48
C LEU A 5 -3.68 -7.51 -4.28
N ILE A 6 -2.54 -6.88 -4.10
CA ILE A 6 -2.31 -5.95 -3.00
C ILE A 6 -2.58 -4.53 -3.48
N VAL A 7 -2.11 -4.22 -4.68
CA VAL A 7 -2.19 -2.90 -5.29
C VAL A 7 -2.88 -3.02 -6.63
N SER A 8 -3.74 -2.07 -6.95
CA SER A 8 -4.38 -2.01 -8.25
C SER A 8 -4.11 -0.67 -8.92
N VAL A 9 -4.15 -0.68 -10.26
CA VAL A 9 -3.99 0.53 -11.06
C VAL A 9 -5.20 0.60 -11.98
N ASP A 10 -6.01 1.65 -11.80
CA ASP A 10 -7.23 1.85 -12.59
C ASP A 10 -7.22 3.30 -13.06
N PRO A 11 -7.26 3.55 -14.38
CA PRO A 11 -7.25 4.93 -14.89
C PRO A 11 -8.42 5.76 -14.37
N GLU A 12 -9.49 5.13 -13.91
CA GLU A 12 -10.66 5.81 -13.36
C GLU A 12 -10.46 6.20 -11.89
N ILE A 13 -9.41 5.68 -11.24
CA ILE A 13 -9.12 5.97 -9.85
C ILE A 13 -7.82 6.77 -9.80
N LEU A 14 -7.93 8.04 -9.43
CA LEU A 14 -6.78 8.95 -9.28
C LEU A 14 -5.86 8.94 -10.50
N GLY A 15 -6.45 8.85 -11.71
CA GLY A 15 -5.68 8.91 -12.95
C GLY A 15 -4.71 7.76 -13.16
N GLY A 16 -4.94 6.61 -12.55
CA GLY A 16 -4.08 5.45 -12.67
C GLY A 16 -3.00 5.33 -11.61
N THR A 17 -3.08 6.14 -10.56
CA THR A 17 -2.16 6.02 -9.42
C THR A 17 -2.34 4.66 -8.76
N PRO A 18 -1.26 3.92 -8.46
CA PRO A 18 -1.38 2.67 -7.73
C PRO A 18 -2.00 2.88 -6.36
N VAL A 19 -3.09 2.16 -6.08
CA VAL A 19 -3.80 2.26 -4.80
C VAL A 19 -3.87 0.88 -4.16
N PHE A 20 -4.09 0.84 -2.85
CA PHE A 20 -4.39 -0.43 -2.21
C PHE A 20 -5.67 -0.98 -2.81
N ALA A 21 -5.66 -2.26 -3.20
CA ALA A 21 -6.78 -2.88 -3.91
C ALA A 21 -8.07 -2.72 -3.10
N GLY A 22 -9.15 -2.35 -3.79
CA GLY A 22 -10.43 -2.12 -3.15
C GLY A 22 -10.59 -0.79 -2.45
N THR A 23 -9.58 0.09 -2.54
CA THR A 23 -9.61 1.40 -1.91
C THR A 23 -9.22 2.48 -2.90
N ARG A 24 -9.29 3.74 -2.46
CA ARG A 24 -8.76 4.88 -3.21
C ARG A 24 -7.50 5.44 -2.55
N VAL A 25 -6.89 4.67 -1.65
CA VAL A 25 -5.72 5.11 -0.91
C VAL A 25 -4.46 4.78 -1.70
N PRO A 26 -3.68 5.77 -2.13
CA PRO A 26 -2.44 5.50 -2.85
C PRO A 26 -1.49 4.68 -1.98
N ALA A 27 -0.88 3.65 -2.57
CA ALA A 27 0.09 2.84 -1.83
C ALA A 27 1.27 3.69 -1.37
N ARG A 28 1.63 4.71 -2.15
CA ARG A 28 2.70 5.64 -1.81
C ARG A 28 2.46 6.36 -0.48
N THR A 29 1.20 6.60 -0.13
CA THR A 29 0.86 7.30 1.10
C THR A 29 1.39 6.56 2.33
N LEU A 30 1.37 5.23 2.33
CA LEU A 30 1.94 4.45 3.42
C LEU A 30 3.45 4.75 3.58
N LEU A 31 4.17 4.78 2.46
CA LEU A 31 5.59 5.08 2.50
C LEU A 31 5.86 6.50 3.02
N ASP A 32 5.03 7.45 2.62
CA ASP A 32 5.15 8.83 3.08
C ASP A 32 5.00 8.92 4.61
N TYR A 33 4.05 8.18 5.16
CA TYR A 33 3.87 8.13 6.62
C TYR A 33 5.11 7.57 7.31
N LEU A 34 5.62 6.45 6.81
CA LEU A 34 6.78 5.80 7.42
C LEU A 34 8.04 6.66 7.29
N GLU A 35 8.21 7.33 6.15
CA GLU A 35 9.34 8.22 5.94
C GLU A 35 9.29 9.43 6.87
N ALA A 36 8.08 9.86 7.24
CA ALA A 36 7.90 10.96 8.18
C ALA A 36 8.09 10.52 9.64
N GLY A 37 8.30 9.23 9.89
CA GLY A 37 8.51 8.72 11.24
C GLY A 37 7.23 8.24 11.92
N ASP A 38 6.11 8.22 11.22
CA ASP A 38 4.86 7.74 11.81
C ASP A 38 4.83 6.22 11.82
N PRO A 39 4.34 5.61 12.92
CA PRO A 39 4.17 4.16 12.93
C PRO A 39 3.00 3.74 12.03
N LEU A 40 3.02 2.48 11.62
CA LEU A 40 1.97 1.91 10.77
C LEU A 40 0.58 2.11 11.37
N ASP A 41 0.45 2.04 12.68
CA ASP A 41 -0.85 2.20 13.34
C ASP A 41 -1.49 3.55 13.04
N VAL A 42 -0.70 4.61 12.95
CA VAL A 42 -1.22 5.94 12.62
C VAL A 42 -1.80 5.95 11.20
N PHE A 43 -1.08 5.35 10.26
CA PHE A 43 -1.58 5.25 8.89
C PHE A 43 -2.92 4.48 8.84
N LEU A 44 -3.00 3.36 9.57
CA LEU A 44 -4.21 2.54 9.56
C LEU A 44 -5.39 3.25 10.21
N GLU A 45 -5.15 4.08 11.22
CA GLU A 45 -6.20 4.89 11.82
C GLU A 45 -6.74 5.94 10.85
N ASP A 46 -5.84 6.56 10.09
CA ASP A 46 -6.23 7.60 9.13
C ASP A 46 -6.91 7.03 7.89
N PHE A 47 -6.57 5.79 7.52
CA PHE A 47 -7.11 5.13 6.33
C PHE A 47 -7.71 3.78 6.68
N PRO A 48 -8.88 3.77 7.33
CA PRO A 48 -9.47 2.53 7.84
C PRO A 48 -9.93 1.56 6.74
N THR A 49 -9.97 2.00 5.47
CA THR A 49 -10.29 1.08 4.37
C THR A 49 -9.13 0.16 4.01
N VAL A 50 -7.94 0.47 4.48
CA VAL A 50 -6.76 -0.38 4.28
C VAL A 50 -6.60 -1.26 5.52
N SER A 51 -6.53 -2.59 5.32
CA SER A 51 -6.31 -3.50 6.44
C SER A 51 -4.82 -3.56 6.80
N ARG A 52 -4.53 -3.91 8.06
CA ARG A 52 -3.16 -4.14 8.48
C ARG A 52 -2.50 -5.21 7.62
N GLN A 53 -3.22 -6.29 7.35
CA GLN A 53 -2.71 -7.39 6.53
C GLN A 53 -2.29 -6.91 5.16
N GLN A 54 -3.11 -6.06 4.53
CA GLN A 54 -2.82 -5.52 3.21
C GLN A 54 -1.59 -4.60 3.24
N ALA A 55 -1.50 -3.73 4.24
CA ALA A 55 -0.36 -2.83 4.39
C ALA A 55 0.94 -3.59 4.61
N VAL A 56 0.92 -4.60 5.49
CA VAL A 56 2.10 -5.41 5.76
C VAL A 56 2.50 -6.21 4.52
N ALA A 57 1.52 -6.78 3.81
CA ALA A 57 1.79 -7.53 2.57
C ALA A 57 2.46 -6.63 1.52
N PHE A 58 2.02 -5.37 1.41
CA PHE A 58 2.66 -4.43 0.51
C PHE A 58 4.12 -4.19 0.87
N LEU A 59 4.40 -3.97 2.14
CA LEU A 59 5.76 -3.72 2.61
C LEU A 59 6.66 -4.93 2.38
N GLU A 60 6.16 -6.13 2.65
CA GLU A 60 6.94 -7.35 2.44
C GLU A 60 7.21 -7.61 0.96
N GLU A 61 6.22 -7.39 0.12
CA GLU A 61 6.38 -7.57 -1.32
C GLU A 61 7.41 -6.59 -1.88
N ALA A 62 7.35 -5.34 -1.45
CA ALA A 62 8.30 -4.32 -1.87
C ALA A 62 9.72 -4.67 -1.40
N ALA A 63 9.85 -5.14 -0.17
CA ALA A 63 11.14 -5.53 0.38
C ALA A 63 11.73 -6.71 -0.39
N GLU A 64 10.92 -7.71 -0.72
CA GLU A 64 11.38 -8.86 -1.48
C GLU A 64 11.94 -8.46 -2.85
N ARG A 65 11.28 -7.54 -3.53
CA ARG A 65 11.73 -7.09 -4.85
C ARG A 65 13.07 -6.37 -4.78
N VAL A 66 13.24 -5.51 -3.78
CA VAL A 66 14.48 -4.77 -3.61
C VAL A 66 15.61 -5.70 -3.19
N LEU A 67 15.34 -6.58 -2.23
CA LEU A 67 16.36 -7.49 -1.72
C LEU A 67 16.76 -8.54 -2.77
N ALA A 68 15.82 -8.98 -3.58
CA ALA A 68 16.12 -9.93 -4.65
C ALA A 68 16.99 -9.31 -5.75
N ALA A 69 16.90 -8.00 -5.93
CA ALA A 69 17.67 -7.28 -6.94
C ALA A 69 19.08 -6.89 -6.47
N ALA A 70 19.33 -7.02 -5.17
CA ALA A 70 20.60 -6.59 -4.58
C ALA A 70 21.77 -7.53 -4.91
#